data_998ab951195db1b6caed77941540c804
#
_entry.id   998ab951195db1b6caed77941540c804
#
_cell.length_a   1.000
_cell.length_b   1.000
_cell.length_c   1.000
_cell.angle_alpha   90.00
_cell.angle_beta   90.00
_cell.angle_gamma   90.00
#
_symmetry.space_group_name_H-M   'P 1'
#
loop_
_entity.id
_entity.type
_entity.pdbx_description
1 polymer ?
#
loop_
_entity_poly.entity_id
_entity_poly.type
_entity_poly.pdbx_seq_one_letter_code
_entity_poly.pdbx_strand_id
1 'polypeptide(L)'
;MNFRCRSRLWLSRIQLATSAPLLFLFWTGLLHGAPFSIHGPGVNPSDFRITTFATNLYFPLGMVQLSDGSLLVAVSQGTSFWSGSTVGKLLRLTDTNRDGIADDQGTVLFTGLPGGQTSLRHYRNLFFVTGQGTGRPISILRAGATPDASLSLVGTITLSYPSGGWEHPHSALNLRQTPGHPESCDLLFQLGSDQNFAKTTRTVTMTNSQIAGANGTLEGESIYMLTITDNITNVVASNLTRLAKGLRNSAGFVFHPATGDLYFQDNGIDGLTDPNEPLSADELNFIPAAQIGKGAVPDFGFPTNYTAYRTGTVVGGGGIQPLVAFQPLPDPNTGSESEGANDIAFAPPAFPSGLTNGIFLGFHGKWAQAGIANEENPLVFVDLTTTNYWQFIGNDEPNIGHLDGLLSTSDSLFLADLTRTGNTDAGTNSGVIYQIKSLGTFLSLSFSNNVLELTWPAGVLQQADSLSGQWDDIPGAVSPYQVNVSTNTSNKFYRTRN
;
A
#
# COMPACT_ATOMS: atom_id res chain seq x y z
N MET A 1 -42.14 -19.11 6.05
CA MET A 1 -41.28 -18.54 5.01
C MET A 1 -39.92 -18.28 5.61
N ASN A 2 -38.88 -19.00 5.24
CA ASN A 2 -37.53 -18.85 5.80
C ASN A 2 -36.64 -18.18 4.73
N PHE A 3 -36.21 -16.94 5.00
CA PHE A 3 -35.27 -16.23 4.16
C PHE A 3 -33.85 -16.37 4.74
N ARG A 4 -32.88 -16.71 3.92
CA ARG A 4 -31.46 -16.70 4.30
C ARG A 4 -30.65 -15.94 3.27
N CYS A 5 -29.95 -14.90 3.71
CA CYS A 5 -28.99 -14.14 2.91
C CYS A 5 -27.56 -14.52 3.32
N ARG A 6 -26.65 -14.65 2.38
CA ARG A 6 -25.22 -14.86 2.63
C ARG A 6 -24.48 -13.53 2.59
N SER A 7 -24.53 -12.84 3.67
CA SER A 7 -23.48 -11.98 4.20
C SER A 7 -23.74 -11.91 5.69
N ARG A 8 -22.98 -12.67 6.49
CA ARG A 8 -23.00 -12.78 7.95
C ARG A 8 -24.32 -12.41 8.61
N LEU A 9 -25.23 -13.38 8.68
CA LEU A 9 -26.47 -13.26 9.41
C LEU A 9 -26.32 -13.83 10.80
N TRP A 10 -26.61 -12.99 11.79
CA TRP A 10 -27.08 -13.45 13.10
C TRP A 10 -28.52 -13.95 12.96
N LEU A 11 -28.73 -15.24 13.23
CA LEU A 11 -30.05 -15.86 13.23
C LEU A 11 -30.76 -15.54 14.53
N SER A 12 -31.81 -14.74 14.49
CA SER A 12 -32.82 -14.77 15.55
C SER A 12 -33.97 -15.67 15.13
N ARG A 13 -34.10 -16.84 15.77
CA ARG A 13 -35.34 -17.63 15.74
C ARG A 13 -36.34 -16.95 16.69
N ILE A 14 -37.47 -16.50 16.19
CA ILE A 14 -38.63 -16.19 17.01
C ILE A 14 -39.38 -17.49 17.22
N GLN A 15 -39.21 -18.14 18.36
CA GLN A 15 -40.19 -19.08 18.94
C GLN A 15 -40.84 -18.34 20.08
N LEU A 16 -42.13 -18.15 19.99
CA LEU A 16 -42.97 -17.77 21.12
C LEU A 16 -43.01 -18.96 22.09
N ALA A 17 -42.36 -18.83 23.24
CA ALA A 17 -42.59 -19.65 24.42
C ALA A 17 -42.28 -18.82 25.66
N THR A 18 -43.29 -18.65 26.48
CA THR A 18 -43.38 -18.32 27.90
C THR A 18 -42.12 -17.95 28.66
N SER A 19 -42.15 -16.74 29.17
CA SER A 19 -41.49 -16.10 30.33
C SER A 19 -40.41 -16.90 31.09
N ALA A 20 -39.14 -16.59 30.76
CA ALA A 20 -38.01 -16.61 31.67
C ALA A 20 -37.19 -15.35 31.43
N PRO A 21 -36.60 -14.70 32.45
CA PRO A 21 -35.81 -13.50 32.22
C PRO A 21 -34.52 -13.88 31.49
N LEU A 22 -34.42 -13.51 30.21
CA LEU A 22 -33.19 -13.56 29.47
C LEU A 22 -32.27 -12.44 29.96
N LEU A 23 -31.21 -12.84 30.65
CA LEU A 23 -30.07 -11.96 30.91
C LEU A 23 -29.45 -11.64 29.55
N PHE A 24 -29.73 -10.46 28.98
CA PHE A 24 -28.99 -9.89 27.85
C PHE A 24 -27.63 -9.48 28.38
N LEU A 25 -26.63 -10.35 28.19
CA LEU A 25 -25.24 -9.92 28.18
C LEU A 25 -25.08 -9.03 26.97
N PHE A 26 -25.26 -7.72 27.17
CA PHE A 26 -24.72 -6.73 26.24
C PHE A 26 -23.20 -6.89 26.23
N TRP A 27 -22.70 -7.55 25.22
CA TRP A 27 -21.31 -7.42 24.87
C TRP A 27 -21.13 -5.97 24.38
N THR A 28 -20.80 -5.08 25.30
CA THR A 28 -20.29 -3.74 24.95
C THR A 28 -18.89 -3.97 24.39
N GLY A 29 -18.81 -4.41 23.14
CA GLY A 29 -17.61 -4.16 22.36
C GLY A 29 -17.43 -2.65 22.41
N LEU A 30 -16.35 -2.19 23.02
CA LEU A 30 -15.91 -0.80 22.91
C LEU A 30 -15.86 -0.50 21.41
N LEU A 31 -16.84 0.24 20.92
CA LEU A 31 -16.76 0.89 19.61
C LEU A 31 -15.61 1.89 19.74
N HIS A 32 -14.40 1.43 19.44
CA HIS A 32 -13.32 2.35 19.18
C HIS A 32 -13.76 3.12 17.92
N GLY A 33 -13.92 4.44 18.03
CA GLY A 33 -14.16 5.29 16.88
C GLY A 33 -13.06 5.06 15.84
N ALA A 34 -13.39 5.26 14.56
CA ALA A 34 -12.37 5.21 13.51
C ALA A 34 -11.21 6.14 13.88
N PRO A 35 -9.95 5.71 13.67
CA PRO A 35 -8.78 6.50 14.06
C PRO A 35 -8.64 7.79 13.25
N PHE A 36 -9.23 7.86 12.08
CA PHE A 36 -9.27 9.01 11.17
C PHE A 36 -10.49 8.95 10.25
N SER A 37 -10.76 10.06 9.57
CA SER A 37 -11.80 10.18 8.55
C SER A 37 -11.22 9.92 7.15
N ILE A 38 -12.08 9.46 6.24
CA ILE A 38 -11.75 9.30 4.82
C ILE A 38 -12.68 10.14 3.98
N HIS A 39 -12.17 10.71 2.90
CA HIS A 39 -12.87 11.67 2.06
C HIS A 39 -12.68 11.37 0.58
N GLY A 40 -13.49 12.01 -0.27
CA GLY A 40 -13.33 12.01 -1.72
C GLY A 40 -14.63 11.90 -2.49
N PRO A 41 -14.60 12.18 -3.79
CA PRO A 41 -15.75 12.02 -4.65
C PRO A 41 -16.29 10.58 -4.64
N GLY A 42 -17.55 10.40 -4.25
CA GLY A 42 -18.20 9.08 -4.18
C GLY A 42 -17.71 8.16 -3.06
N VAL A 43 -16.86 8.64 -2.16
CA VAL A 43 -16.44 7.90 -0.96
C VAL A 43 -17.52 7.98 0.10
N ASN A 44 -18.05 6.83 0.50
CA ASN A 44 -18.95 6.72 1.63
C ASN A 44 -18.22 5.99 2.78
N PRO A 45 -17.91 6.67 3.90
CA PRO A 45 -17.17 6.04 5.01
C PRO A 45 -17.85 4.79 5.58
N SER A 46 -19.18 4.68 5.45
CA SER A 46 -19.91 3.49 5.93
C SER A 46 -19.64 2.22 5.12
N ASP A 47 -19.03 2.32 3.94
CA ASP A 47 -18.63 1.17 3.14
C ASP A 47 -17.33 0.53 3.66
N PHE A 48 -16.73 1.14 4.69
CA PHE A 48 -15.45 0.73 5.23
C PHE A 48 -15.49 0.50 6.75
N ARG A 49 -14.68 -0.43 7.19
CA ARG A 49 -14.23 -0.52 8.57
C ARG A 49 -12.81 0.00 8.64
N ILE A 50 -12.57 1.00 9.47
CA ILE A 50 -11.27 1.60 9.69
C ILE A 50 -10.84 1.29 11.11
N THR A 51 -9.70 0.62 11.26
CA THR A 51 -9.19 0.20 12.57
C THR A 51 -7.71 0.54 12.71
N THR A 52 -7.29 0.75 13.95
CA THR A 52 -5.88 0.68 14.33
C THR A 52 -5.50 -0.79 14.46
N PHE A 53 -4.85 -1.33 13.42
CA PHE A 53 -4.54 -2.75 13.34
C PHE A 53 -3.47 -3.17 14.35
N ALA A 54 -2.37 -2.41 14.46
CA ALA A 54 -1.32 -2.66 15.44
C ALA A 54 -0.68 -1.36 15.90
N THR A 55 -0.24 -1.32 17.16
CA THR A 55 0.39 -0.15 17.79
C THR A 55 1.70 -0.56 18.48
N ASN A 56 2.43 0.44 18.98
CA ASN A 56 3.68 0.24 19.71
C ASN A 56 4.75 -0.49 18.87
N LEU A 57 4.74 -0.26 17.58
CA LEU A 57 5.73 -0.79 16.66
C LEU A 57 6.92 0.15 16.54
N TYR A 58 8.09 -0.42 16.27
CA TYR A 58 9.31 0.34 16.02
C TYR A 58 9.45 0.63 14.53
N PHE A 59 9.02 1.80 14.08
CA PHE A 59 9.17 2.26 12.70
C PHE A 59 8.74 1.20 11.66
N PRO A 60 7.48 0.78 11.65
CA PRO A 60 6.98 -0.18 10.66
C PRO A 60 6.92 0.47 9.28
N LEU A 61 7.32 -0.27 8.23
CA LEU A 61 7.23 0.20 6.84
C LEU A 61 6.82 -0.91 5.88
N GLY A 62 7.79 -1.65 5.37
CA GLY A 62 7.48 -2.70 4.40
C GLY A 62 6.56 -3.77 4.97
N MET A 63 5.50 -4.11 4.23
CA MET A 63 4.49 -5.09 4.64
C MET A 63 4.20 -6.07 3.52
N VAL A 64 3.95 -7.33 3.87
CA VAL A 64 3.39 -8.34 2.96
C VAL A 64 2.37 -9.20 3.69
N GLN A 65 1.34 -9.67 2.98
CA GLN A 65 0.39 -10.64 3.52
C GLN A 65 0.89 -12.05 3.26
N LEU A 66 0.91 -12.90 4.29
CA LEU A 66 1.24 -14.31 4.20
C LEU A 66 0.02 -15.14 3.76
N SER A 67 0.26 -16.40 3.39
CA SER A 67 -0.78 -17.29 2.85
C SER A 67 -1.92 -17.61 3.81
N ASP A 68 -1.70 -17.44 5.12
CA ASP A 68 -2.70 -17.62 6.17
C ASP A 68 -3.47 -16.33 6.51
N GLY A 69 -3.18 -15.24 5.80
CA GLY A 69 -3.79 -13.93 6.00
C GLY A 69 -3.10 -13.04 7.03
N SER A 70 -2.11 -13.55 7.78
CA SER A 70 -1.30 -12.73 8.68
C SER A 70 -0.41 -11.76 7.90
N LEU A 71 0.06 -10.69 8.58
CA LEU A 71 1.00 -9.74 8.00
C LEU A 71 2.42 -10.05 8.46
N LEU A 72 3.39 -9.97 7.55
CA LEU A 72 4.80 -9.87 7.87
C LEU A 72 5.22 -8.41 7.66
N VAL A 73 5.80 -7.80 8.69
CA VAL A 73 6.12 -6.38 8.73
C VAL A 73 7.61 -6.20 9.01
N ALA A 74 8.27 -5.35 8.23
CA ALA A 74 9.62 -4.91 8.49
C ALA A 74 9.59 -3.77 9.53
N VAL A 75 10.27 -3.97 10.66
CA VAL A 75 10.39 -2.99 11.73
C VAL A 75 11.85 -2.69 12.04
N SER A 76 12.14 -1.50 12.55
CA SER A 76 13.50 -1.04 12.86
C SER A 76 13.63 -0.73 14.34
N GLN A 77 13.96 -1.75 15.15
CA GLN A 77 13.99 -1.63 16.60
C GLN A 77 15.21 -0.84 17.10
N GLY A 78 14.96 0.33 17.63
CA GLY A 78 15.97 1.23 18.18
C GLY A 78 15.35 2.55 18.65
N THR A 79 16.19 3.51 19.02
CA THR A 79 15.77 4.83 19.47
C THR A 79 15.67 5.85 18.34
N SER A 80 16.24 5.53 17.18
CA SER A 80 16.17 6.32 15.96
C SER A 80 16.11 5.36 14.78
N PHE A 81 15.32 5.69 13.78
CA PHE A 81 15.23 4.93 12.53
C PHE A 81 16.58 4.81 11.82
N TRP A 82 17.39 5.86 11.87
CA TRP A 82 18.66 5.99 11.14
C TRP A 82 19.89 5.51 11.91
N SER A 83 19.78 5.29 13.21
CA SER A 83 20.92 4.91 14.04
C SER A 83 21.56 3.60 13.60
N GLY A 84 22.88 3.55 13.57
CA GLY A 84 23.64 2.33 13.31
C GLY A 84 23.45 1.22 14.36
N SER A 85 22.93 1.53 15.53
CA SER A 85 22.58 0.56 16.58
C SER A 85 21.17 0.00 16.45
N THR A 86 20.35 0.54 15.56
CA THR A 86 18.98 0.06 15.28
C THR A 86 19.05 -1.26 14.54
N VAL A 87 18.22 -2.21 14.96
CA VAL A 87 18.19 -3.58 14.40
C VAL A 87 16.90 -3.80 13.64
N GLY A 88 17.01 -4.14 12.36
CA GLY A 88 15.87 -4.54 11.54
C GLY A 88 15.38 -5.94 11.90
N LYS A 89 14.05 -6.08 11.95
CA LYS A 89 13.35 -7.35 12.23
C LYS A 89 12.18 -7.52 11.28
N LEU A 90 11.81 -8.77 11.07
CA LEU A 90 10.55 -9.14 10.41
C LEU A 90 9.60 -9.72 11.44
N LEU A 91 8.48 -9.05 11.62
CA LEU A 91 7.50 -9.32 12.66
C LEU A 91 6.20 -9.82 12.02
N ARG A 92 5.74 -11.01 12.42
CA ARG A 92 4.46 -11.56 11.98
C ARG A 92 3.35 -11.13 12.94
N LEU A 93 2.32 -10.49 12.40
CA LEU A 93 1.12 -10.04 13.12
C LEU A 93 -0.09 -10.88 12.65
N THR A 94 -0.90 -11.36 13.59
CA THR A 94 -2.09 -12.14 13.32
C THR A 94 -3.36 -11.42 13.76
N ASP A 95 -4.45 -11.65 13.05
CA ASP A 95 -5.82 -11.22 13.38
C ASP A 95 -6.74 -12.44 13.17
N THR A 96 -6.77 -13.35 14.13
CA THR A 96 -7.46 -14.64 14.01
C THR A 96 -8.97 -14.53 14.07
N ASN A 97 -9.47 -13.53 14.79
CA ASN A 97 -10.90 -13.24 14.91
C ASN A 97 -11.42 -12.32 13.80
N ARG A 98 -10.50 -11.75 12.97
CA ARG A 98 -10.79 -10.86 11.82
C ARG A 98 -11.54 -9.59 12.22
N ASP A 99 -11.30 -9.08 13.42
CA ASP A 99 -11.87 -7.81 13.86
C ASP A 99 -11.10 -6.58 13.39
N GLY A 100 -9.95 -6.79 12.71
CA GLY A 100 -9.09 -5.73 12.17
C GLY A 100 -8.12 -5.18 13.20
N ILE A 101 -7.87 -5.93 14.25
CA ILE A 101 -6.89 -5.61 15.29
C ILE A 101 -5.98 -6.83 15.46
N ALA A 102 -4.68 -6.62 15.49
CA ALA A 102 -3.74 -7.71 15.72
C ALA A 102 -3.93 -8.32 17.12
N ASP A 103 -3.87 -9.65 17.19
CA ASP A 103 -4.13 -10.39 18.43
C ASP A 103 -3.09 -10.12 19.53
N ASP A 104 -1.84 -9.77 19.11
CA ASP A 104 -0.72 -9.50 20.00
C ASP A 104 0.31 -8.54 19.35
N GLN A 105 1.47 -8.39 20.01
CA GLN A 105 2.59 -7.56 19.51
C GLN A 105 3.45 -8.25 18.44
N GLY A 106 3.04 -9.42 17.99
CA GLY A 106 3.64 -10.17 16.90
C GLY A 106 4.82 -11.07 17.29
N THR A 107 5.08 -12.03 16.40
CA THR A 107 6.17 -12.99 16.52
C THR A 107 7.31 -12.61 15.59
N VAL A 108 8.55 -12.57 16.10
CA VAL A 108 9.73 -12.28 15.28
C VAL A 108 10.11 -13.52 14.47
N LEU A 109 10.00 -13.43 13.13
CA LEU A 109 10.41 -14.50 12.22
C LEU A 109 11.84 -14.34 11.72
N PHE A 110 12.39 -13.12 11.75
CA PHE A 110 13.80 -12.86 11.43
C PHE A 110 14.30 -11.63 12.18
N THR A 111 15.60 -11.64 12.53
CA THR A 111 16.29 -10.53 13.20
C THR A 111 17.73 -10.41 12.70
N GLY A 112 18.34 -9.26 12.92
CA GLY A 112 19.74 -9.02 12.56
C GLY A 112 19.92 -8.33 11.21
N LEU A 113 18.83 -7.83 10.60
CA LEU A 113 18.94 -6.88 9.50
C LEU A 113 19.48 -5.54 10.02
N PRO A 114 20.16 -4.74 9.18
CA PRO A 114 20.41 -3.34 9.53
C PRO A 114 19.11 -2.59 9.88
N GLY A 115 19.20 -1.55 10.67
CA GLY A 115 18.06 -0.66 10.92
C GLY A 115 17.68 0.17 9.69
N GLY A 116 16.59 0.96 9.80
CA GLY A 116 16.10 1.80 8.70
C GLY A 116 15.54 0.98 7.55
N GLN A 117 14.78 -0.09 7.85
CA GLN A 117 14.14 -0.92 6.84
C GLN A 117 12.98 -0.16 6.19
N THR A 118 12.99 -0.04 4.87
CA THR A 118 12.02 0.76 4.11
C THR A 118 11.09 -0.07 3.23
N SER A 119 11.52 -1.24 2.77
CA SER A 119 10.71 -2.02 1.84
C SER A 119 10.81 -3.51 2.12
N LEU A 120 9.68 -4.20 2.05
CA LEU A 120 9.55 -5.65 2.12
C LEU A 120 8.60 -6.10 1.01
N ARG A 121 9.03 -7.06 0.22
CA ARG A 121 8.23 -7.66 -0.86
C ARG A 121 8.42 -9.17 -0.85
N HIS A 122 7.51 -9.94 -1.40
CA HIS A 122 7.67 -11.39 -1.50
C HIS A 122 7.25 -11.92 -2.87
N TYR A 123 7.89 -12.99 -3.28
CA TYR A 123 7.51 -13.81 -4.41
C TYR A 123 7.65 -15.29 -4.05
N ARG A 124 6.55 -16.01 -4.05
CA ARG A 124 6.50 -17.42 -3.62
C ARG A 124 7.03 -17.55 -2.19
N ASN A 125 8.15 -18.28 -2.01
CA ASN A 125 8.78 -18.49 -0.71
C ASN A 125 10.02 -17.61 -0.47
N LEU A 126 10.29 -16.65 -1.35
CA LEU A 126 11.38 -15.67 -1.17
C LEU A 126 10.83 -14.33 -0.71
N PHE A 127 11.47 -13.74 0.29
CA PHE A 127 11.23 -12.39 0.77
C PHE A 127 12.42 -11.51 0.47
N PHE A 128 12.14 -10.31 0.03
CA PHE A 128 13.14 -9.30 -0.33
C PHE A 128 12.93 -8.11 0.58
N VAL A 129 13.98 -7.74 1.30
CA VAL A 129 13.91 -6.64 2.26
C VAL A 129 15.13 -5.74 2.12
N THR A 130 14.92 -4.44 2.18
CA THR A 130 15.99 -3.44 2.15
C THR A 130 15.68 -2.28 3.07
N GLY A 131 16.71 -1.53 3.39
CA GLY A 131 16.61 -0.21 4.00
C GLY A 131 17.23 0.84 3.09
N GLN A 132 17.17 2.09 3.51
CA GLN A 132 17.72 3.21 2.76
C GLN A 132 19.20 3.39 2.99
N GLY A 133 20.00 3.34 1.94
CA GLY A 133 21.35 3.84 1.92
C GLY A 133 22.46 2.84 2.18
N THR A 134 23.65 3.39 2.39
CA THR A 134 24.88 2.64 2.60
C THR A 134 24.78 1.70 3.80
N GLY A 135 25.26 0.47 3.63
CA GLY A 135 25.23 -0.56 4.68
C GLY A 135 23.87 -1.24 4.87
N ARG A 136 22.90 -0.96 4.00
CA ARG A 136 21.59 -1.59 3.99
C ARG A 136 21.37 -2.37 2.69
N PRO A 137 21.88 -3.60 2.59
CA PRO A 137 21.75 -4.41 1.38
C PRO A 137 20.29 -4.81 1.12
N ILE A 138 19.99 -5.19 -0.11
CA ILE A 138 18.81 -5.96 -0.41
C ILE A 138 19.07 -7.40 0.09
N SER A 139 18.40 -7.79 1.16
CA SER A 139 18.51 -9.12 1.75
C SER A 139 17.43 -10.02 1.17
N ILE A 140 17.81 -11.22 0.74
CA ILE A 140 16.90 -12.23 0.22
C ILE A 140 16.79 -13.34 1.26
N LEU A 141 15.57 -13.57 1.74
CA LEU A 141 15.25 -14.54 2.77
C LEU A 141 14.34 -15.62 2.18
N ARG A 142 14.37 -16.81 2.75
CA ARG A 142 13.51 -17.93 2.37
C ARG A 142 12.54 -18.24 3.52
N ALA A 143 11.28 -18.47 3.17
CA ALA A 143 10.26 -18.94 4.10
C ALA A 143 10.62 -20.31 4.69
N GLY A 144 10.23 -20.53 5.93
CA GLY A 144 10.18 -21.85 6.52
C GLY A 144 9.01 -22.70 5.98
N ALA A 145 8.78 -23.86 6.59
CA ALA A 145 7.75 -24.81 6.16
C ALA A 145 6.32 -24.32 6.42
N THR A 146 6.13 -23.43 7.38
CA THR A 146 4.84 -22.86 7.78
C THR A 146 4.93 -21.35 7.89
N PRO A 147 3.82 -20.61 7.83
CA PRO A 147 3.82 -19.14 7.90
C PRO A 147 4.40 -18.56 9.20
N ASP A 148 4.44 -19.33 10.27
CA ASP A 148 4.99 -18.96 11.57
C ASP A 148 6.44 -19.42 11.77
N ALA A 149 7.00 -20.17 10.83
CA ALA A 149 8.39 -20.64 10.90
C ALA A 149 9.37 -19.48 10.64
N SER A 150 10.51 -19.53 11.33
CA SER A 150 11.60 -18.58 11.13
C SER A 150 12.07 -18.57 9.68
N LEU A 151 12.38 -17.39 9.18
CA LEU A 151 12.96 -17.19 7.87
C LEU A 151 14.47 -17.47 7.92
N SER A 152 15.05 -17.83 6.80
CA SER A 152 16.50 -18.03 6.65
C SER A 152 17.09 -17.09 5.60
N LEU A 153 18.26 -16.50 5.89
CA LEU A 153 18.98 -15.67 4.92
C LEU A 153 19.53 -16.54 3.79
N VAL A 154 19.19 -16.22 2.56
CA VAL A 154 19.71 -16.86 1.34
C VAL A 154 20.95 -16.13 0.86
N GLY A 155 20.93 -14.81 0.86
CA GLY A 155 22.05 -13.97 0.44
C GLY A 155 21.68 -12.51 0.39
N THR A 156 22.62 -11.68 -0.06
CA THR A 156 22.45 -10.23 -0.13
C THR A 156 22.96 -9.66 -1.45
N ILE A 157 22.34 -8.57 -1.88
CA ILE A 157 22.81 -7.69 -2.95
C ILE A 157 23.19 -6.37 -2.29
N THR A 158 24.46 -5.97 -2.42
CA THR A 158 25.00 -4.77 -1.80
C THR A 158 25.21 -3.69 -2.84
N LEU A 159 24.70 -2.49 -2.55
CA LEU A 159 24.87 -1.29 -3.33
C LEU A 159 25.89 -0.39 -2.61
N SER A 160 27.09 -0.29 -3.17
CA SER A 160 28.21 0.46 -2.59
C SER A 160 28.30 1.84 -3.24
N TYR A 161 27.97 2.86 -2.46
CA TYR A 161 28.00 4.25 -2.87
C TYR A 161 29.40 4.83 -2.73
N PRO A 162 29.79 5.78 -3.62
CA PRO A 162 31.06 6.50 -3.50
C PRO A 162 31.08 7.37 -2.23
N SER A 163 32.28 7.73 -1.79
CA SER A 163 32.47 8.64 -0.66
C SER A 163 31.91 10.04 -0.95
N GLY A 164 31.57 10.79 0.10
CA GLY A 164 31.02 12.14 0.00
C GLY A 164 29.49 12.24 0.03
N GLY A 165 28.84 11.18 0.44
CA GLY A 165 27.37 11.13 0.56
C GLY A 165 26.65 10.80 -0.74
N TRP A 166 25.39 10.46 -0.64
CA TRP A 166 24.44 10.26 -1.72
C TRP A 166 23.08 10.63 -1.18
N GLU A 167 22.40 11.59 -1.76
CA GLU A 167 21.24 12.20 -1.14
C GLU A 167 20.04 11.25 -1.18
N HIS A 168 19.77 10.62 -2.33
CA HIS A 168 18.65 9.70 -2.51
C HIS A 168 19.14 8.28 -2.84
N PRO A 169 19.68 7.55 -1.85
CA PRO A 169 20.09 6.17 -2.07
C PRO A 169 18.85 5.27 -2.22
N HIS A 170 19.09 4.01 -2.63
CA HIS A 170 18.02 3.03 -2.74
C HIS A 170 17.22 2.89 -1.44
N SER A 171 15.90 2.68 -1.60
CA SER A 171 14.97 2.54 -0.47
C SER A 171 13.77 1.65 -0.82
N ALA A 172 13.40 1.55 -2.09
CA ALA A 172 12.19 0.87 -2.54
C ALA A 172 12.48 -0.39 -3.35
N LEU A 173 11.61 -1.38 -3.19
CA LEU A 173 11.59 -2.62 -3.97
C LEU A 173 10.19 -2.87 -4.51
N ASN A 174 10.12 -3.53 -5.67
CA ASN A 174 8.92 -4.23 -6.10
C ASN A 174 9.29 -5.52 -6.84
N LEU A 175 8.30 -6.39 -7.01
CA LEU A 175 8.47 -7.68 -7.66
C LEU A 175 7.32 -7.94 -8.63
N ARG A 176 7.64 -8.61 -9.72
CA ARG A 176 6.64 -9.30 -10.53
C ARG A 176 7.15 -10.67 -10.92
N GLN A 177 6.27 -11.59 -11.27
CA GLN A 177 6.70 -12.82 -11.94
C GLN A 177 7.39 -12.47 -13.26
N THR A 178 8.53 -13.07 -13.52
CA THR A 178 9.17 -12.95 -14.84
C THR A 178 8.27 -13.57 -15.89
N PRO A 179 7.90 -12.84 -16.96
CA PRO A 179 7.00 -13.37 -17.99
C PRO A 179 7.45 -14.70 -18.58
N GLY A 180 6.60 -15.72 -18.49
CA GLY A 180 6.89 -17.07 -18.97
C GLY A 180 7.76 -17.95 -18.05
N HIS A 181 8.22 -17.42 -16.90
CA HIS A 181 9.15 -18.10 -15.99
C HIS A 181 8.62 -18.08 -14.54
N PRO A 182 7.76 -19.02 -14.15
CA PRO A 182 7.15 -19.03 -12.82
C PRO A 182 8.17 -19.26 -11.66
N GLU A 183 9.34 -19.81 -11.95
CA GLU A 183 10.45 -20.00 -11.00
C GLU A 183 11.23 -18.70 -10.74
N SER A 184 10.99 -17.65 -11.55
CA SER A 184 11.75 -16.41 -11.53
C SER A 184 10.85 -15.21 -11.25
N CYS A 185 11.40 -14.19 -10.58
CA CYS A 185 10.80 -12.88 -10.46
C CYS A 185 11.75 -11.78 -10.93
N ASP A 186 11.18 -10.70 -11.45
CA ASP A 186 11.89 -9.47 -11.75
C ASP A 186 11.85 -8.59 -10.50
N LEU A 187 13.00 -8.37 -9.89
CA LEU A 187 13.21 -7.47 -8.76
C LEU A 187 13.48 -6.05 -9.28
N LEU A 188 12.62 -5.12 -8.90
CA LEU A 188 12.80 -3.69 -9.14
C LEU A 188 13.43 -3.02 -7.92
N PHE A 189 14.34 -2.10 -8.18
CA PHE A 189 14.92 -1.20 -7.19
C PHE A 189 15.37 0.10 -7.87
N GLN A 190 15.45 1.19 -7.08
CA GLN A 190 15.91 2.47 -7.63
C GLN A 190 17.27 2.89 -7.08
N LEU A 191 17.90 3.80 -7.78
CA LEU A 191 18.97 4.66 -7.33
C LEU A 191 18.59 6.09 -7.69
N GLY A 192 18.26 6.90 -6.73
CA GLY A 192 17.94 8.30 -6.93
C GLY A 192 19.18 9.15 -7.22
N SER A 193 19.00 10.46 -7.22
CA SER A 193 20.07 11.42 -7.44
C SER A 193 21.04 11.51 -6.27
N ASP A 194 22.27 11.88 -6.53
CA ASP A 194 23.28 12.11 -5.49
C ASP A 194 23.24 13.53 -4.89
N GLN A 195 22.39 14.40 -5.45
CA GLN A 195 22.17 15.79 -5.01
C GLN A 195 20.72 16.20 -5.24
N ASN A 196 20.24 17.22 -4.52
CA ASN A 196 18.89 17.75 -4.64
C ASN A 196 18.55 18.23 -6.06
N PHE A 197 19.42 19.05 -6.67
CA PHE A 197 19.14 19.70 -7.95
C PHE A 197 20.36 19.74 -8.86
N ALA A 198 20.97 18.59 -9.09
CA ALA A 198 22.06 18.47 -10.05
C ALA A 198 22.10 17.06 -10.65
N LYS A 199 22.57 16.99 -11.90
CA LYS A 199 22.71 15.70 -12.57
C LYS A 199 23.79 14.83 -11.91
N THR A 200 23.41 13.62 -11.54
CA THR A 200 24.32 12.61 -11.00
C THR A 200 25.30 12.13 -12.07
N THR A 201 26.59 12.26 -11.79
CA THR A 201 27.67 11.78 -12.67
C THR A 201 28.45 10.61 -12.04
N ARG A 202 28.23 10.35 -10.77
CA ARG A 202 28.85 9.25 -10.02
C ARG A 202 28.07 7.94 -10.23
N THR A 203 28.74 6.82 -10.01
CA THR A 203 28.14 5.50 -10.14
C THR A 203 28.20 4.73 -8.84
N VAL A 204 27.30 3.75 -8.71
CA VAL A 204 27.19 2.83 -7.58
C VAL A 204 27.64 1.44 -8.02
N THR A 205 28.44 0.75 -7.20
CA THR A 205 28.86 -0.61 -7.49
C THR A 205 27.90 -1.61 -6.83
N MET A 206 27.32 -2.49 -7.62
CA MET A 206 26.51 -3.60 -7.16
C MET A 206 27.38 -4.85 -7.02
N THR A 207 27.35 -5.45 -5.85
CA THR A 207 28.00 -6.73 -5.53
C THR A 207 27.02 -7.64 -4.79
N ASN A 208 27.41 -8.89 -4.57
CA ASN A 208 26.53 -9.83 -3.86
C ASN A 208 27.28 -10.75 -2.92
N SER A 209 26.51 -11.32 -1.99
CA SER A 209 26.91 -12.50 -1.22
C SER A 209 25.86 -13.58 -1.46
N GLN A 210 26.28 -14.72 -2.03
CA GLN A 210 25.46 -15.90 -2.32
C GLN A 210 24.40 -15.74 -3.45
N ILE A 211 24.28 -14.57 -4.10
CA ILE A 211 23.36 -14.33 -5.20
C ILE A 211 24.18 -14.16 -6.49
N ALA A 212 24.67 -15.25 -7.02
CA ALA A 212 25.52 -15.22 -8.20
C ALA A 212 24.83 -14.49 -9.37
N GLY A 213 25.57 -13.60 -10.05
CA GLY A 213 25.07 -12.80 -11.16
C GLY A 213 24.58 -11.39 -10.77
N ALA A 214 24.36 -11.11 -9.49
CA ALA A 214 23.97 -9.75 -9.04
C ALA A 214 25.21 -8.86 -8.90
N ASN A 215 25.77 -8.42 -10.01
CA ASN A 215 26.95 -7.55 -10.09
C ASN A 215 26.76 -6.50 -11.17
N GLY A 216 27.34 -5.33 -10.98
CA GLY A 216 27.34 -4.28 -12.01
C GLY A 216 27.78 -2.93 -11.50
N THR A 217 27.94 -2.00 -12.46
CA THR A 217 28.10 -0.58 -12.19
C THR A 217 26.82 0.11 -12.62
N LEU A 218 26.23 0.86 -11.70
CA LEU A 218 24.92 1.45 -11.84
C LEU A 218 25.00 2.97 -11.85
N GLU A 219 24.25 3.62 -12.74
CA GLU A 219 24.08 5.07 -12.76
C GLU A 219 22.93 5.45 -11.80
N GLY A 220 23.02 6.62 -11.17
CA GLY A 220 21.94 7.20 -10.39
C GLY A 220 20.75 7.66 -11.25
N GLU A 221 19.79 8.31 -10.62
CA GLU A 221 18.58 8.85 -11.26
C GLU A 221 17.80 7.79 -12.05
N SER A 222 17.69 6.55 -11.49
CA SER A 222 17.30 5.39 -12.30
C SER A 222 16.50 4.36 -11.53
N ILE A 223 15.62 3.69 -12.27
CA ILE A 223 14.99 2.42 -11.83
C ILE A 223 15.66 1.29 -12.59
N TYR A 224 16.01 0.23 -11.85
CA TYR A 224 16.60 -1.00 -12.37
C TYR A 224 15.68 -2.20 -12.13
N MET A 225 15.82 -3.18 -13.00
CA MET A 225 15.19 -4.49 -12.91
C MET A 225 16.27 -5.57 -13.00
N LEU A 226 16.20 -6.56 -12.10
CA LEU A 226 17.12 -7.70 -12.04
C LEU A 226 16.28 -8.98 -11.94
N THR A 227 16.46 -9.93 -12.85
CA THR A 227 15.77 -11.21 -12.79
C THR A 227 16.39 -12.09 -11.73
N ILE A 228 15.60 -12.57 -10.77
CA ILE A 228 15.99 -13.49 -9.70
C ILE A 228 15.33 -14.83 -9.95
N THR A 229 16.13 -15.89 -10.05
CA THR A 229 15.66 -17.27 -10.26
C THR A 229 15.94 -18.12 -9.03
N ASP A 230 14.91 -18.78 -8.51
CA ASP A 230 15.02 -19.73 -7.41
C ASP A 230 15.13 -21.17 -7.94
N ASN A 231 16.34 -21.72 -7.90
CA ASN A 231 16.62 -23.11 -8.27
C ASN A 231 16.44 -24.08 -7.09
N ILE A 232 15.74 -23.69 -6.02
CA ILE A 232 15.55 -24.46 -4.77
C ILE A 232 16.84 -24.54 -3.93
N THR A 233 17.94 -24.96 -4.53
CA THR A 233 19.23 -25.14 -3.85
C THR A 233 20.04 -23.85 -3.77
N ASN A 234 19.86 -22.96 -4.73
CA ASN A 234 20.51 -21.65 -4.79
C ASN A 234 19.59 -20.63 -5.47
N VAL A 235 19.87 -19.36 -5.20
CA VAL A 235 19.22 -18.22 -5.88
C VAL A 235 20.26 -17.54 -6.73
N VAL A 236 19.93 -17.26 -7.98
CA VAL A 236 20.83 -16.59 -8.93
C VAL A 236 20.15 -15.36 -9.53
N ALA A 237 20.97 -14.41 -9.99
CA ALA A 237 20.51 -13.22 -10.66
C ALA A 237 20.98 -13.17 -12.11
N SER A 238 20.20 -12.55 -12.97
CA SER A 238 20.51 -12.31 -14.39
C SER A 238 19.78 -11.09 -14.92
N ASN A 239 20.03 -10.71 -16.18
CA ASN A 239 19.27 -9.71 -16.91
C ASN A 239 19.12 -8.36 -16.17
N LEU A 240 20.22 -7.82 -15.63
CA LEU A 240 20.21 -6.47 -15.08
C LEU A 240 19.89 -5.45 -16.20
N THR A 241 18.78 -4.74 -16.03
CA THR A 241 18.24 -3.81 -17.03
C THR A 241 17.88 -2.49 -16.37
N ARG A 242 18.27 -1.36 -16.98
CA ARG A 242 17.81 -0.04 -16.59
C ARG A 242 16.45 0.22 -17.23
N LEU A 243 15.42 0.49 -16.42
CA LEU A 243 14.04 0.69 -16.89
C LEU A 243 13.69 2.14 -17.12
N ALA A 244 14.26 3.05 -16.34
CA ALA A 244 14.00 4.48 -16.39
C ALA A 244 15.25 5.27 -15.99
N LYS A 245 15.33 6.52 -16.41
CA LYS A 245 16.36 7.49 -16.03
C LYS A 245 15.78 8.90 -15.91
N GLY A 246 16.58 9.82 -15.35
CA GLY A 246 16.16 11.21 -15.14
C GLY A 246 15.11 11.31 -14.04
N LEU A 247 15.33 10.58 -12.93
CA LEU A 247 14.48 10.52 -11.75
C LEU A 247 15.26 11.01 -10.54
N ARG A 248 14.60 11.78 -9.64
CA ARG A 248 15.27 12.30 -8.45
C ARG A 248 15.24 11.28 -7.30
N ASN A 249 14.06 10.83 -6.90
CA ASN A 249 13.90 9.90 -5.77
C ASN A 249 12.59 9.10 -5.87
N SER A 250 12.61 7.98 -6.56
CA SER A 250 11.44 7.13 -6.74
C SER A 250 11.34 6.12 -5.60
N ALA A 251 10.62 6.46 -4.52
CA ALA A 251 10.52 5.63 -3.32
C ALA A 251 9.36 4.61 -3.32
N GLY A 252 8.57 4.54 -4.38
CA GLY A 252 7.45 3.59 -4.49
C GLY A 252 7.17 3.18 -5.93
N PHE A 253 6.94 1.88 -6.14
CA PHE A 253 6.57 1.30 -7.44
C PHE A 253 5.47 0.27 -7.30
N VAL A 254 4.61 0.14 -8.31
CA VAL A 254 3.61 -0.91 -8.38
C VAL A 254 3.30 -1.29 -9.83
N PHE A 255 3.10 -2.58 -10.09
CA PHE A 255 2.59 -3.05 -11.38
C PHE A 255 1.07 -3.05 -11.38
N HIS A 256 0.48 -2.52 -12.44
CA HIS A 256 -0.96 -2.62 -12.64
C HIS A 256 -1.38 -4.10 -12.75
N PRO A 257 -2.32 -4.58 -11.91
CA PRO A 257 -2.61 -6.01 -11.80
C PRO A 257 -3.18 -6.64 -13.08
N ALA A 258 -3.85 -5.85 -13.92
CA ALA A 258 -4.46 -6.34 -15.16
C ALA A 258 -3.59 -6.08 -16.41
N THR A 259 -2.96 -4.90 -16.52
CA THR A 259 -2.20 -4.52 -17.74
C THR A 259 -0.71 -4.82 -17.63
N GLY A 260 -0.17 -4.91 -16.40
CA GLY A 260 1.26 -5.06 -16.15
C GLY A 260 2.07 -3.79 -16.37
N ASP A 261 1.44 -2.65 -16.59
CA ASP A 261 2.11 -1.34 -16.64
C ASP A 261 2.78 -1.06 -15.30
N LEU A 262 3.96 -0.46 -15.33
CA LEU A 262 4.69 -0.06 -14.14
C LEU A 262 4.35 1.38 -13.78
N TYR A 263 3.76 1.60 -12.62
CA TYR A 263 3.55 2.91 -12.03
C TYR A 263 4.58 3.15 -10.93
N PHE A 264 5.03 4.40 -10.80
CA PHE A 264 5.98 4.80 -9.77
C PHE A 264 5.83 6.30 -9.47
N GLN A 265 6.11 6.66 -8.25
CA GLN A 265 6.23 8.06 -7.85
C GLN A 265 7.68 8.54 -8.01
N ASP A 266 7.88 9.84 -8.11
CA ASP A 266 9.18 10.50 -8.03
C ASP A 266 9.05 11.79 -7.22
N ASN A 267 9.89 11.95 -6.19
CA ASN A 267 9.84 13.15 -5.35
C ASN A 267 10.43 14.34 -6.10
N GLY A 268 9.76 15.47 -5.95
CA GLY A 268 10.14 16.75 -6.50
C GLY A 268 11.45 17.30 -5.92
N ILE A 269 11.94 18.36 -6.54
CA ILE A 269 13.15 19.08 -6.12
C ILE A 269 12.80 19.92 -4.91
N ASP A 270 13.55 19.76 -3.80
CA ASP A 270 13.33 20.54 -2.58
C ASP A 270 13.63 22.03 -2.80
N GLY A 271 13.08 22.86 -1.94
CA GLY A 271 13.25 24.30 -2.01
C GLY A 271 14.71 24.75 -1.94
N LEU A 272 15.09 25.63 -2.84
CA LEU A 272 16.46 26.14 -2.92
C LEU A 272 16.68 27.36 -2.02
N THR A 273 15.62 28.13 -1.76
CA THR A 273 15.65 29.35 -0.96
C THR A 273 14.78 29.26 0.29
N ASP A 274 13.67 28.61 0.20
CA ASP A 274 12.78 28.24 1.30
C ASP A 274 12.75 26.70 1.40
N PRO A 275 13.27 26.11 2.47
CA PRO A 275 13.27 24.67 2.62
C PRO A 275 11.87 24.09 2.88
N ASN A 276 10.87 24.92 3.14
CA ASN A 276 9.49 24.50 3.32
C ASN A 276 8.65 24.61 2.05
N GLU A 277 9.23 25.01 0.95
CA GLU A 277 8.51 25.20 -0.32
C GLU A 277 9.28 24.52 -1.45
N PRO A 278 8.84 23.37 -1.97
CA PRO A 278 9.57 22.67 -3.01
C PRO A 278 9.66 23.48 -4.32
N LEU A 279 10.72 23.26 -5.07
CA LEU A 279 10.88 23.86 -6.40
C LEU A 279 9.95 23.17 -7.41
N SER A 280 9.82 21.86 -7.32
CA SER A 280 8.97 21.09 -8.21
C SER A 280 8.01 20.16 -7.44
N ALA A 281 6.89 19.88 -8.07
CA ALA A 281 5.90 18.95 -7.56
C ALA A 281 6.44 17.51 -7.53
N ASP A 282 5.98 16.72 -6.56
CA ASP A 282 6.07 15.26 -6.61
C ASP A 282 5.23 14.73 -7.77
N GLU A 283 5.59 13.58 -8.30
CA GLU A 283 5.02 13.06 -9.52
C GLU A 283 4.54 11.61 -9.39
N LEU A 284 3.45 11.29 -10.09
CA LEU A 284 3.08 9.92 -10.45
C LEU A 284 3.40 9.70 -11.91
N ASN A 285 4.24 8.72 -12.19
CA ASN A 285 4.73 8.36 -13.50
C ASN A 285 4.34 6.93 -13.87
N PHE A 286 4.43 6.55 -15.15
CA PHE A 286 4.24 5.16 -15.56
C PHE A 286 5.06 4.78 -16.80
N ILE A 287 5.31 3.48 -16.94
CA ILE A 287 5.90 2.84 -18.12
C ILE A 287 4.94 1.76 -18.60
N PRO A 288 4.43 1.83 -19.85
CA PRO A 288 3.59 0.78 -20.42
C PRO A 288 4.28 -0.59 -20.41
N ALA A 289 3.55 -1.64 -20.10
CA ALA A 289 4.06 -3.02 -20.02
C ALA A 289 4.84 -3.44 -21.28
N ALA A 290 4.38 -2.98 -22.44
CA ALA A 290 5.02 -3.25 -23.73
C ALA A 290 6.43 -2.63 -23.86
N GLN A 291 6.75 -1.61 -23.06
CA GLN A 291 8.03 -0.88 -23.11
C GLN A 291 9.00 -1.32 -22.00
N ILE A 292 8.54 -2.05 -21.00
CA ILE A 292 9.38 -2.46 -19.86
C ILE A 292 10.57 -3.30 -20.33
N GLY A 293 11.79 -2.77 -20.14
CA GLY A 293 13.04 -3.41 -20.54
C GLY A 293 13.25 -3.52 -22.05
N LYS A 294 12.53 -2.71 -22.86
CA LYS A 294 12.62 -2.73 -24.32
C LYS A 294 12.91 -1.35 -24.89
N GLY A 295 13.69 -1.33 -25.97
CA GLY A 295 14.02 -0.09 -26.68
C GLY A 295 14.94 0.85 -25.92
N ALA A 296 14.82 2.15 -26.20
CA ALA A 296 15.56 3.17 -25.48
C ALA A 296 15.01 3.34 -24.06
N VAL A 297 15.90 3.56 -23.08
CA VAL A 297 15.50 3.81 -21.69
C VAL A 297 14.74 5.14 -21.63
N PRO A 298 13.48 5.15 -21.18
CA PRO A 298 12.70 6.37 -21.03
C PRO A 298 13.36 7.35 -20.06
N ASP A 299 13.33 8.64 -20.43
CA ASP A 299 13.96 9.74 -19.70
C ASP A 299 12.86 10.67 -19.15
N PHE A 300 12.76 10.78 -17.83
CA PHE A 300 11.77 11.60 -17.13
C PHE A 300 12.25 13.03 -16.87
N GLY A 301 13.53 13.33 -17.14
CA GLY A 301 13.99 14.69 -17.37
C GLY A 301 14.75 15.36 -16.22
N PHE A 302 14.73 14.83 -15.00
CA PHE A 302 15.50 15.40 -13.89
C PHE A 302 16.99 15.56 -14.24
N PRO A 303 17.65 16.67 -13.89
CA PRO A 303 17.14 17.83 -13.12
C PRO A 303 16.63 18.98 -14.01
N THR A 304 16.65 18.85 -15.33
CA THR A 304 16.41 19.97 -16.25
C THR A 304 14.97 20.14 -16.70
N ASN A 305 14.15 19.11 -16.48
CA ASN A 305 12.73 19.13 -16.83
C ASN A 305 11.94 18.71 -15.58
N TYR A 306 10.96 19.51 -15.19
CA TYR A 306 10.10 19.26 -14.02
C TYR A 306 8.82 20.11 -14.10
N THR A 307 7.82 19.78 -13.33
CA THR A 307 6.63 20.61 -13.13
C THR A 307 6.81 21.47 -11.90
N ALA A 308 6.82 22.78 -12.06
CA ALA A 308 6.99 23.71 -10.95
C ALA A 308 5.83 23.61 -9.96
N TYR A 309 6.16 23.56 -8.67
CA TYR A 309 5.18 23.54 -7.59
C TYR A 309 4.34 24.80 -7.58
N ARG A 310 3.10 24.72 -7.14
CA ARG A 310 2.05 25.75 -7.09
C ARG A 310 1.64 26.33 -8.46
N THR A 311 2.56 26.50 -9.40
CA THR A 311 2.22 27.09 -10.71
C THR A 311 1.79 26.05 -11.74
N GLY A 312 2.15 24.78 -11.55
CA GLY A 312 1.94 23.73 -12.54
C GLY A 312 2.66 23.94 -13.87
N THR A 313 3.59 24.90 -13.91
CA THR A 313 4.33 25.24 -15.14
C THR A 313 5.37 24.17 -15.44
N VAL A 314 5.36 23.64 -16.65
CA VAL A 314 6.40 22.73 -17.12
C VAL A 314 7.67 23.53 -17.45
N VAL A 315 8.75 23.21 -16.75
CA VAL A 315 10.08 23.80 -16.96
C VAL A 315 10.92 22.83 -17.78
N GLY A 316 11.69 23.35 -18.74
CA GLY A 316 12.52 22.56 -19.65
C GLY A 316 11.73 22.06 -20.87
N GLY A 317 11.35 20.80 -20.92
CA GLY A 317 10.50 20.25 -22.00
C GLY A 317 11.15 19.13 -22.81
N GLY A 318 12.21 18.49 -22.28
CA GLY A 318 12.91 17.37 -22.92
C GLY A 318 12.63 15.98 -22.32
N GLY A 319 11.92 15.88 -21.19
CA GLY A 319 11.58 14.63 -20.53
C GLY A 319 10.16 14.15 -20.80
N ILE A 320 9.88 12.91 -20.38
CA ILE A 320 8.51 12.38 -20.33
C ILE A 320 7.78 13.14 -19.24
N GLN A 321 6.58 13.64 -19.54
CA GLN A 321 5.77 14.34 -18.56
C GLN A 321 5.09 13.34 -17.62
N PRO A 322 4.92 13.67 -16.33
CA PRO A 322 4.24 12.82 -15.37
C PRO A 322 2.76 12.64 -15.74
N LEU A 323 2.18 11.52 -15.30
CA LEU A 323 0.74 11.31 -15.35
C LEU A 323 0.01 12.30 -14.46
N VAL A 324 0.57 12.55 -13.26
CA VAL A 324 0.10 13.55 -12.30
C VAL A 324 1.31 14.24 -11.68
N ALA A 325 1.29 15.58 -11.62
CA ALA A 325 2.17 16.39 -10.82
C ALA A 325 1.36 16.99 -9.67
N PHE A 326 1.65 16.58 -8.43
CA PHE A 326 0.85 16.92 -7.26
C PHE A 326 1.00 18.39 -6.90
N GLN A 327 -0.11 19.08 -6.81
CA GLN A 327 -0.21 20.49 -6.40
C GLN A 327 -1.09 20.56 -5.15
N PRO A 328 -0.97 21.62 -4.32
CA PRO A 328 -1.89 21.81 -3.20
C PRO A 328 -3.36 21.82 -3.63
N LEU A 329 -4.23 21.24 -2.79
CA LEU A 329 -5.65 21.09 -3.08
C LEU A 329 -6.53 21.89 -2.08
N PRO A 330 -7.66 22.47 -2.52
CA PRO A 330 -8.19 22.52 -3.89
C PRO A 330 -7.58 23.67 -4.73
N ASP A 331 -6.77 24.52 -4.13
CA ASP A 331 -6.17 25.71 -4.77
C ASP A 331 -4.65 25.63 -4.63
N PRO A 332 -3.87 25.71 -5.72
CA PRO A 332 -2.42 25.61 -5.66
C PRO A 332 -1.71 26.63 -4.76
N ASN A 333 -2.32 27.80 -4.51
CA ASN A 333 -1.65 28.85 -3.72
C ASN A 333 -1.93 28.74 -2.22
N THR A 334 -3.09 28.20 -1.83
CA THR A 334 -3.59 28.24 -0.45
C THR A 334 -4.11 26.90 0.04
N GLY A 335 -4.05 25.87 -0.82
CA GLY A 335 -4.57 24.55 -0.53
C GLY A 335 -3.69 23.73 0.39
N SER A 336 -4.20 22.59 0.76
CA SER A 336 -3.53 21.58 1.55
C SER A 336 -2.48 20.84 0.71
N GLU A 337 -1.27 20.73 1.21
CA GLU A 337 -0.09 20.25 0.50
C GLU A 337 0.06 18.73 0.58
N SER A 338 0.81 18.15 -0.34
CA SER A 338 1.19 16.73 -0.38
C SER A 338 2.62 16.64 -0.87
N GLU A 339 3.55 16.35 0.04
CA GLU A 339 4.97 16.30 -0.26
C GLU A 339 5.64 15.05 0.28
N GLY A 340 6.72 14.63 -0.37
CA GLY A 340 7.47 13.47 0.02
C GLY A 340 6.73 12.17 -0.24
N ALA A 341 6.17 11.99 -1.45
CA ALA A 341 5.52 10.74 -1.83
C ALA A 341 6.45 9.55 -1.57
N ASN A 342 5.92 8.49 -0.93
CA ASN A 342 6.67 7.30 -0.56
C ASN A 342 6.07 6.05 -1.23
N ASP A 343 5.51 5.10 -0.48
CA ASP A 343 4.99 3.86 -1.09
C ASP A 343 3.67 4.12 -1.84
N ILE A 344 3.42 3.30 -2.85
CA ILE A 344 2.20 3.34 -3.65
C ILE A 344 1.55 1.97 -3.75
N ALA A 345 0.22 1.94 -3.81
CA ALA A 345 -0.53 0.70 -3.94
C ALA A 345 -1.80 0.90 -4.77
N PHE A 346 -2.14 -0.07 -5.63
CA PHE A 346 -3.45 -0.09 -6.26
C PHE A 346 -4.55 -0.29 -5.21
N ALA A 347 -5.71 0.31 -5.48
CA ALA A 347 -6.87 0.08 -4.63
C ALA A 347 -7.22 -1.42 -4.54
N PRO A 348 -7.59 -1.91 -3.35
CA PRO A 348 -8.07 -3.28 -3.20
C PRO A 348 -9.24 -3.58 -4.15
N PRO A 349 -9.27 -4.76 -4.80
CA PRO A 349 -10.34 -5.10 -5.74
C PRO A 349 -11.77 -5.07 -5.16
N ALA A 350 -11.89 -5.26 -3.84
CA ALA A 350 -13.18 -5.20 -3.17
C ALA A 350 -13.59 -3.78 -2.72
N PHE A 351 -12.81 -2.75 -3.00
CA PHE A 351 -13.21 -1.38 -2.69
C PHE A 351 -14.40 -0.95 -3.58
N PRO A 352 -15.19 0.04 -3.15
CA PRO A 352 -16.32 0.55 -3.94
C PRO A 352 -15.89 0.96 -5.36
N SER A 353 -16.81 0.82 -6.33
CA SER A 353 -16.52 0.98 -7.76
C SER A 353 -15.87 2.31 -8.15
N GLY A 354 -16.10 3.38 -7.37
CA GLY A 354 -15.43 4.69 -7.57
C GLY A 354 -13.94 4.70 -7.24
N LEU A 355 -13.42 3.67 -6.57
CA LEU A 355 -12.02 3.55 -6.18
C LEU A 355 -11.27 2.41 -6.90
N THR A 356 -11.96 1.54 -7.65
CA THR A 356 -11.35 0.31 -8.19
C THR A 356 -10.29 0.54 -9.27
N ASN A 357 -10.32 1.68 -9.96
CA ASN A 357 -9.33 2.02 -11.00
C ASN A 357 -8.43 3.16 -10.55
N GLY A 358 -7.72 2.95 -9.43
CA GLY A 358 -6.88 3.99 -8.91
C GLY A 358 -5.73 3.51 -8.05
N ILE A 359 -4.86 4.44 -7.73
CA ILE A 359 -3.64 4.25 -6.94
C ILE A 359 -3.71 5.11 -5.69
N PHE A 360 -3.39 4.54 -4.55
CA PHE A 360 -3.09 5.25 -3.32
C PHE A 360 -1.60 5.57 -3.25
N LEU A 361 -1.28 6.77 -2.80
CA LEU A 361 0.07 7.23 -2.49
C LEU A 361 0.09 7.71 -1.04
N GLY A 362 1.01 7.15 -0.25
CA GLY A 362 1.32 7.64 1.08
C GLY A 362 2.37 8.74 1.00
N PHE A 363 2.18 9.83 1.72
CA PHE A 363 3.12 10.93 1.77
C PHE A 363 3.83 10.97 3.11
N HIS A 364 5.14 11.18 3.07
CA HIS A 364 5.98 11.34 4.27
C HIS A 364 5.77 12.69 4.93
N GLY A 365 5.53 13.72 4.13
CA GLY A 365 5.47 15.10 4.57
C GLY A 365 6.84 15.69 4.86
N LYS A 366 6.87 16.76 5.64
CA LYS A 366 8.10 17.44 6.01
C LYS A 366 9.05 16.54 6.77
N TRP A 367 10.26 16.44 6.27
CA TRP A 367 11.33 15.68 6.89
C TRP A 367 11.59 16.15 8.34
N ALA A 368 11.70 15.21 9.27
CA ALA A 368 12.02 15.44 10.68
C ALA A 368 11.10 16.43 11.41
N GLN A 369 9.93 16.76 10.89
CA GLN A 369 8.94 17.50 11.66
C GLN A 369 8.37 16.59 12.76
N ALA A 370 8.49 17.06 13.99
CA ALA A 370 7.84 16.40 15.11
C ALA A 370 6.38 16.79 15.11
N GLY A 371 5.50 15.83 15.06
CA GLY A 371 4.12 16.09 15.42
C GLY A 371 3.09 15.65 14.43
N ILE A 372 1.93 15.59 14.98
CA ILE A 372 0.69 15.13 14.41
C ILE A 372 0.13 16.12 13.36
N ALA A 373 0.57 17.35 13.40
CA ALA A 373 0.12 18.42 12.52
C ALA A 373 1.15 18.68 11.41
N ASN A 374 1.65 17.61 10.80
CA ASN A 374 2.40 17.74 9.58
C ASN A 374 1.41 18.03 8.44
N GLU A 375 1.52 19.17 7.83
CA GLU A 375 0.57 19.67 6.82
C GLU A 375 0.71 18.97 5.46
N GLU A 376 1.66 18.04 5.30
CA GLU A 376 2.08 17.54 3.99
C GLU A 376 2.06 16.02 3.86
N ASN A 377 1.47 15.30 4.81
CA ASN A 377 1.49 13.83 4.88
C ASN A 377 0.14 13.12 4.66
N PRO A 378 -0.66 13.51 3.68
CA PRO A 378 -1.93 12.85 3.42
C PRO A 378 -1.76 11.45 2.84
N LEU A 379 -2.85 10.68 2.80
CA LEU A 379 -3.02 9.59 1.85
C LEU A 379 -3.77 10.13 0.64
N VAL A 380 -3.12 10.17 -0.50
CA VAL A 380 -3.72 10.64 -1.75
C VAL A 380 -4.24 9.46 -2.56
N PHE A 381 -5.41 9.62 -3.18
CA PHE A 381 -5.92 8.70 -4.19
C PHE A 381 -5.90 9.39 -5.56
N VAL A 382 -5.43 8.67 -6.58
CA VAL A 382 -5.44 9.09 -7.98
C VAL A 382 -6.37 8.17 -8.77
N ASP A 383 -7.40 8.73 -9.40
CA ASP A 383 -8.24 8.02 -10.37
C ASP A 383 -7.50 7.95 -11.73
N LEU A 384 -7.12 6.78 -12.15
CA LEU A 384 -6.38 6.58 -13.39
C LEU A 384 -7.20 6.78 -14.66
N THR A 385 -8.53 6.88 -14.55
CA THR A 385 -9.40 7.18 -15.71
C THR A 385 -9.36 8.66 -16.07
N THR A 386 -9.36 9.51 -15.03
CA THR A 386 -9.48 10.97 -15.19
C THR A 386 -8.20 11.72 -14.88
N THR A 387 -7.24 11.05 -14.22
CA THR A 387 -6.04 11.63 -13.60
C THR A 387 -6.33 12.65 -12.49
N ASN A 388 -7.58 12.75 -12.05
CA ASN A 388 -7.93 13.54 -10.89
C ASN A 388 -7.43 12.86 -9.62
N TYR A 389 -7.07 13.67 -8.63
CA TYR A 389 -6.62 13.17 -7.35
C TYR A 389 -7.20 13.99 -6.21
N TRP A 390 -7.24 13.39 -5.02
CA TRP A 390 -7.69 14.04 -3.80
C TRP A 390 -7.03 13.43 -2.58
N GLN A 391 -7.00 14.16 -1.49
CA GLN A 391 -6.58 13.64 -0.20
C GLN A 391 -7.67 12.72 0.35
N PHE A 392 -7.43 11.41 0.30
CA PHE A 392 -8.35 10.41 0.84
C PHE A 392 -8.31 10.39 2.37
N ILE A 393 -7.14 10.62 2.97
CA ILE A 393 -6.95 11.02 4.36
C ILE A 393 -6.28 12.37 4.32
N GLY A 394 -6.88 13.38 4.99
CA GLY A 394 -6.38 14.75 4.97
C GLY A 394 -5.21 14.99 5.92
N ASN A 395 -4.55 16.11 5.75
CA ASN A 395 -3.46 16.58 6.61
C ASN A 395 -3.92 17.02 8.01
N ASP A 396 -5.22 17.24 8.19
CA ASP A 396 -5.83 17.69 9.44
C ASP A 396 -6.24 16.55 10.38
N GLU A 397 -5.99 15.31 9.98
CA GLU A 397 -6.30 14.15 10.80
C GLU A 397 -5.32 14.03 11.99
N PRO A 398 -5.81 14.11 13.22
CA PRO A 398 -4.98 13.98 14.39
C PRO A 398 -4.42 12.56 14.54
N ASN A 399 -3.25 12.44 15.09
CA ASN A 399 -2.57 11.16 15.36
C ASN A 399 -2.13 10.37 14.11
N ILE A 400 -2.10 10.98 12.96
CA ILE A 400 -1.45 10.48 11.76
C ILE A 400 -0.08 11.16 11.64
N GLY A 401 0.96 10.35 11.49
CA GLY A 401 2.34 10.83 11.26
C GLY A 401 2.70 10.64 9.79
N HIS A 402 3.67 9.77 9.51
CA HIS A 402 4.19 9.52 8.18
C HIS A 402 3.61 8.23 7.58
N LEU A 403 2.72 8.33 6.60
CA LEU A 403 2.06 7.19 5.94
C LEU A 403 2.97 6.55 4.87
N ASP A 404 4.13 6.05 5.30
CA ASP A 404 5.22 5.67 4.41
C ASP A 404 5.09 4.28 3.79
N GLY A 405 4.31 3.39 4.37
CA GLY A 405 4.18 2.02 3.88
C GLY A 405 2.75 1.67 3.53
N LEU A 406 2.54 1.10 2.35
CA LEU A 406 1.23 0.67 1.87
C LEU A 406 1.22 -0.81 1.50
N LEU A 407 0.14 -1.50 1.84
CA LEU A 407 -0.13 -2.86 1.38
C LEU A 407 -1.59 -3.01 0.98
N SER A 408 -1.83 -3.25 -0.28
CA SER A 408 -3.15 -3.63 -0.80
C SER A 408 -3.31 -5.15 -0.78
N THR A 409 -4.44 -5.60 -0.26
CA THR A 409 -4.89 -7.00 -0.29
C THR A 409 -6.19 -7.11 -1.09
N SER A 410 -6.85 -8.24 -1.06
CA SER A 410 -8.12 -8.43 -1.80
C SER A 410 -9.23 -7.48 -1.34
N ASP A 411 -9.27 -7.11 -0.05
CA ASP A 411 -10.37 -6.36 0.56
C ASP A 411 -9.92 -5.24 1.51
N SER A 412 -8.62 -5.09 1.72
CA SER A 412 -8.07 -4.15 2.70
C SER A 412 -6.86 -3.40 2.15
N LEU A 413 -6.76 -2.13 2.51
CA LEU A 413 -5.57 -1.32 2.41
C LEU A 413 -4.98 -1.17 3.82
N PHE A 414 -3.74 -1.63 4.02
CA PHE A 414 -2.98 -1.41 5.23
C PHE A 414 -2.04 -0.24 5.04
N LEU A 415 -1.96 0.62 6.07
CA LEU A 415 -1.15 1.82 6.09
C LEU A 415 -0.17 1.70 7.26
N ALA A 416 1.13 1.74 6.98
CA ALA A 416 2.14 1.85 8.01
C ALA A 416 2.48 3.32 8.24
N ASP A 417 2.15 3.79 9.43
CA ASP A 417 2.57 5.07 9.96
C ASP A 417 3.90 4.85 10.69
N LEU A 418 4.97 5.34 10.11
CA LEU A 418 6.33 5.12 10.59
C LEU A 418 6.49 5.57 12.04
N THR A 419 5.92 6.72 12.39
CA THR A 419 5.85 7.25 13.74
C THR A 419 4.76 8.31 13.87
N ARG A 420 3.78 8.07 14.72
CA ARG A 420 2.70 9.03 15.02
C ARG A 420 3.18 10.38 15.56
N THR A 421 4.40 10.45 16.06
CA THR A 421 4.99 11.69 16.54
C THR A 421 5.71 12.47 15.44
N GLY A 422 5.84 11.93 14.26
CA GLY A 422 6.56 12.55 13.15
C GLY A 422 8.08 12.60 13.32
N ASN A 423 8.63 12.15 14.45
CA ASN A 423 10.06 12.27 14.73
C ASN A 423 10.79 10.94 14.52
N THR A 424 11.51 10.82 13.40
CA THR A 424 12.30 9.62 13.05
C THR A 424 13.63 9.52 13.82
N ASP A 425 14.12 10.62 14.39
CA ASP A 425 15.41 10.69 15.09
C ASP A 425 15.32 10.39 16.58
N ALA A 426 14.16 10.60 17.17
CA ALA A 426 13.89 10.33 18.58
C ALA A 426 12.72 9.35 18.75
N GLY A 427 12.44 8.56 17.74
CA GLY A 427 11.36 7.60 17.75
C GLY A 427 11.59 6.50 18.77
N THR A 428 10.52 6.17 19.42
CA THR A 428 10.38 4.98 20.21
C THR A 428 9.40 4.05 19.49
N ASN A 429 8.79 3.12 20.16
CA ASN A 429 7.73 2.28 19.64
C ASN A 429 6.41 3.06 19.43
N SER A 430 6.44 4.14 18.68
CA SER A 430 5.25 4.98 18.36
C SER A 430 4.63 4.67 16.99
N GLY A 431 5.22 3.77 16.22
CA GLY A 431 4.70 3.36 14.93
C GLY A 431 3.39 2.59 15.04
N VAL A 432 2.56 2.73 14.02
CA VAL A 432 1.20 2.18 13.96
C VAL A 432 0.95 1.58 12.59
N ILE A 433 0.15 0.54 12.54
CA ILE A 433 -0.46 0.06 11.29
C ILE A 433 -1.96 0.25 11.38
N TYR A 434 -2.54 0.90 10.38
CA TYR A 434 -3.98 1.01 10.22
C TYR A 434 -4.49 0.05 9.15
N GLN A 435 -5.76 -0.34 9.26
CA GLN A 435 -6.46 -1.11 8.24
C GLN A 435 -7.71 -0.35 7.79
N ILE A 436 -7.82 -0.10 6.50
CA ILE A 436 -9.04 0.31 5.82
C ILE A 436 -9.57 -0.91 5.09
N LYS A 437 -10.65 -1.50 5.60
CA LYS A 437 -11.23 -2.72 5.05
C LYS A 437 -12.57 -2.42 4.40
N SER A 438 -12.74 -2.82 3.15
CA SER A 438 -14.06 -2.79 2.52
C SER A 438 -15.00 -3.74 3.25
N LEU A 439 -16.14 -3.23 3.61
CA LEU A 439 -17.21 -4.03 4.19
C LEU A 439 -18.00 -4.80 3.12
N GLY A 440 -17.68 -4.56 1.85
CA GLY A 440 -18.35 -5.15 0.70
C GLY A 440 -19.71 -4.52 0.44
N THR A 441 -20.40 -5.02 -0.55
CA THR A 441 -21.76 -4.59 -0.88
C THR A 441 -22.72 -5.23 0.12
N PHE A 442 -23.27 -4.44 1.06
CA PHE A 442 -24.28 -4.94 1.98
C PHE A 442 -25.66 -4.91 1.33
N LEU A 443 -26.36 -6.02 1.45
CA LEU A 443 -27.78 -6.07 1.22
C LEU A 443 -28.49 -5.79 2.54
N SER A 444 -29.02 -4.59 2.69
CA SER A 444 -29.86 -4.21 3.83
C SER A 444 -31.29 -4.69 3.61
N LEU A 445 -31.94 -5.14 4.68
CA LEU A 445 -33.29 -5.68 4.67
C LEU A 445 -34.18 -4.86 5.60
N SER A 446 -35.26 -4.32 5.10
CA SER A 446 -36.36 -3.82 5.92
C SER A 446 -37.64 -4.61 5.61
N PHE A 447 -38.47 -4.87 6.61
CA PHE A 447 -39.73 -5.59 6.43
C PHE A 447 -40.88 -4.86 7.11
N SER A 448 -41.87 -4.44 6.31
CA SER A 448 -43.07 -3.80 6.78
C SER A 448 -44.25 -4.15 5.88
N ASN A 449 -45.46 -4.29 6.44
CA ASN A 449 -46.71 -4.50 5.69
C ASN A 449 -46.64 -5.62 4.64
N ASN A 450 -46.00 -6.74 4.95
CA ASN A 450 -45.74 -7.86 4.05
C ASN A 450 -44.88 -7.52 2.82
N VAL A 451 -44.15 -6.40 2.85
CA VAL A 451 -43.15 -6.03 1.86
C VAL A 451 -41.77 -6.14 2.47
N LEU A 452 -40.90 -6.94 1.84
CA LEU A 452 -39.48 -6.96 2.09
C LEU A 452 -38.81 -5.98 1.14
N GLU A 453 -38.18 -4.95 1.70
CA GLU A 453 -37.38 -4.00 0.94
C GLU A 453 -35.90 -4.36 1.06
N LEU A 454 -35.26 -4.47 -0.10
CA LEU A 454 -33.86 -4.80 -0.28
C LEU A 454 -33.15 -3.55 -0.77
N THR A 455 -32.16 -3.07 -0.01
CA THR A 455 -31.38 -1.89 -0.35
C THR A 455 -29.89 -2.26 -0.43
N TRP A 456 -29.23 -1.86 -1.50
CA TRP A 456 -27.80 -2.07 -1.71
C TRP A 456 -27.17 -0.88 -2.45
N PRO A 457 -25.90 -0.54 -2.15
CA PRO A 457 -25.24 0.62 -2.74
C PRO A 457 -24.78 0.39 -4.19
N ALA A 458 -24.36 -0.83 -4.56
CA ALA A 458 -23.84 -1.15 -5.87
C ALA A 458 -23.97 -2.65 -6.19
N GLY A 459 -23.74 -3.01 -7.47
CA GLY A 459 -23.76 -4.39 -7.94
C GLY A 459 -25.15 -4.84 -8.41
N VAL A 460 -25.23 -6.10 -8.84
CA VAL A 460 -26.44 -6.75 -9.37
C VAL A 460 -27.10 -7.56 -8.27
N LEU A 461 -28.40 -7.34 -8.05
CA LEU A 461 -29.17 -8.17 -7.13
C LEU A 461 -29.40 -9.55 -7.74
N GLN A 462 -29.07 -10.60 -7.00
CA GLN A 462 -29.29 -11.99 -7.36
C GLN A 462 -30.24 -12.67 -6.39
N GLN A 463 -30.95 -13.69 -6.90
CA GLN A 463 -31.79 -14.57 -6.10
C GLN A 463 -31.46 -16.04 -6.33
N ALA A 464 -31.78 -16.88 -5.33
CA ALA A 464 -31.71 -18.33 -5.45
C ALA A 464 -32.79 -19.00 -4.59
N ASP A 465 -33.17 -20.24 -4.96
CA ASP A 465 -34.10 -21.05 -4.19
C ASP A 465 -33.45 -21.84 -3.06
N SER A 466 -32.10 -21.97 -3.10
CA SER A 466 -31.30 -22.56 -2.02
C SER A 466 -29.93 -21.91 -1.93
N LEU A 467 -29.27 -21.96 -0.75
CA LEU A 467 -27.94 -21.38 -0.53
C LEU A 467 -26.85 -22.02 -1.39
N SER A 468 -26.98 -23.28 -1.73
CA SER A 468 -26.07 -24.06 -2.57
C SER A 468 -26.54 -24.17 -4.03
N GLY A 469 -27.67 -23.55 -4.36
CA GLY A 469 -28.25 -23.56 -5.71
C GLY A 469 -27.62 -22.54 -6.66
N GLN A 470 -28.14 -22.53 -7.88
CA GLN A 470 -27.79 -21.50 -8.86
C GLN A 470 -28.31 -20.13 -8.39
N TRP A 471 -27.52 -19.11 -8.61
CA TRP A 471 -27.85 -17.72 -8.33
C TRP A 471 -28.12 -17.00 -9.64
N ASP A 472 -29.32 -16.51 -9.80
CA ASP A 472 -29.77 -15.82 -11.02
C ASP A 472 -29.86 -14.32 -10.76
N ASP A 473 -29.37 -13.52 -11.70
CA ASP A 473 -29.54 -12.06 -11.68
C ASP A 473 -31.03 -11.71 -11.76
N ILE A 474 -31.48 -10.71 -11.00
CA ILE A 474 -32.85 -10.18 -11.11
C ILE A 474 -32.82 -9.07 -12.17
N PRO A 475 -33.37 -9.29 -13.38
CA PRO A 475 -33.26 -8.31 -14.46
C PRO A 475 -33.94 -7.00 -14.10
N GLY A 476 -33.20 -5.90 -14.28
CA GLY A 476 -33.74 -4.55 -14.04
C GLY A 476 -33.98 -4.20 -12.57
N ALA A 477 -33.47 -4.99 -11.61
CA ALA A 477 -33.56 -4.63 -10.19
C ALA A 477 -32.71 -3.38 -9.92
N VAL A 478 -33.34 -2.36 -9.34
CA VAL A 478 -32.70 -1.14 -8.84
C VAL A 478 -32.96 -1.00 -7.34
N SER A 479 -31.96 -0.52 -6.62
CA SER A 479 -32.05 -0.29 -5.18
C SER A 479 -32.84 1.02 -4.89
N PRO A 480 -33.83 1.03 -3.97
CA PRO A 480 -34.37 -0.11 -3.24
C PRO A 480 -35.29 -1.02 -4.09
N TYR A 481 -35.21 -2.33 -3.87
CA TYR A 481 -36.03 -3.33 -4.55
C TYR A 481 -37.05 -3.95 -3.60
N GLN A 482 -38.32 -3.97 -3.98
CA GLN A 482 -39.41 -4.44 -3.13
C GLN A 482 -39.89 -5.82 -3.54
N VAL A 483 -40.00 -6.71 -2.57
CA VAL A 483 -40.53 -8.07 -2.73
C VAL A 483 -41.78 -8.24 -1.86
N ASN A 484 -42.93 -8.52 -2.51
CA ASN A 484 -44.14 -8.86 -1.77
C ASN A 484 -44.00 -10.28 -1.16
N VAL A 485 -44.12 -10.35 0.13
CA VAL A 485 -44.00 -11.61 0.89
C VAL A 485 -45.41 -12.13 1.18
N SER A 486 -45.75 -13.31 0.66
CA SER A 486 -46.97 -14.00 0.98
C SER A 486 -46.66 -15.31 1.74
N THR A 487 -47.66 -15.78 2.51
CA THR A 487 -47.52 -17.00 3.32
C THR A 487 -47.32 -18.27 2.47
N ASN A 488 -47.57 -18.20 1.18
CA ASN A 488 -47.54 -19.34 0.24
C ASN A 488 -46.32 -19.27 -0.72
N THR A 489 -45.36 -18.36 -0.53
CA THR A 489 -44.18 -18.30 -1.39
C THR A 489 -43.08 -19.23 -0.89
N SER A 490 -42.37 -19.89 -1.82
CA SER A 490 -41.19 -20.70 -1.53
C SER A 490 -40.08 -19.84 -0.92
N ASN A 491 -39.15 -20.47 -0.19
CA ASN A 491 -37.98 -19.79 0.31
C ASN A 491 -37.18 -19.14 -0.83
N LYS A 492 -36.77 -17.88 -0.63
CA LYS A 492 -35.86 -17.17 -1.53
C LYS A 492 -34.68 -16.64 -0.76
N PHE A 493 -33.53 -16.67 -1.38
CA PHE A 493 -32.28 -16.14 -0.88
C PHE A 493 -31.84 -15.01 -1.80
N TYR A 494 -31.32 -13.95 -1.24
CA TYR A 494 -30.85 -12.80 -1.97
C TYR A 494 -29.40 -12.49 -1.63
N ARG A 495 -28.66 -12.03 -2.63
CA ARG A 495 -27.30 -11.49 -2.48
C ARG A 495 -27.06 -10.42 -3.54
N THR A 496 -26.03 -9.64 -3.33
CA THR A 496 -25.47 -8.78 -4.39
C THR A 496 -24.25 -9.44 -5.01
N ARG A 497 -24.05 -9.19 -6.30
CA ARG A 497 -22.85 -9.54 -7.06
C ARG A 497 -22.27 -8.26 -7.65
N ASN A 498 -20.98 -7.99 -7.42
CA ASN A 498 -20.21 -6.92 -8.07
C ASN A 498 -19.86 -7.28 -9.50
#